data_19aec7b23862214a498b5a5065912b59
#
_entry.id   19aec7b23862214a498b5a5065912b59
#
_cell.length_a   1.000
_cell.length_b   1.000
_cell.length_c   1.000
_cell.angle_alpha   90.00
_cell.angle_beta   90.00
_cell.angle_gamma   90.00
#
_symmetry.space_group_name_H-M   'P 1'
#
loop_
_entity.id
_entity.type
_entity.pdbx_description
1 polymer ?
#
loop_
_entity_poly.entity_id
_entity_poly.type
_entity_poly.pdbx_seq_one_letter_code
_entity_poly.pdbx_strand_id
1 'polypeptide(L)'
;EIRLSLVGSEMCIRDSNNKFCKFNYEEVLMKEKTKRKLRTFVCLLMIPVFLTGCRIKTTPLGVFAQILEYASASGSSSSQSSHHGTYHSEPASTPQPQIDYDSLGDIGTVQTIMIYMVGSDLESSYGNASLDMDEMEAAGVDTAHNNVIVYAGGASQWQDRGLDGDACTTLLLTEDGFAPLDTYPAENMGDPLTLSSFMNYCFDFFPADSYSLLLWDHGGGPVLGYGVDENYRDLLTLDELSEALADSVGAHMTKLEWIGFDACLMSSLEVASVLAPYADYMIASQETEPGWGWNYAFLSVLSDRAIPGDEMGEYIVDSYMDYGEYVFDYYPNLYSDLTLSCIDLNAYAEAEDALNTLSLIHI
;
A
#
# COMPACT_ATOMS: atom_id res chain seq x y z
N GLU A 1 -3.02 0.81 -30.06
CA GLU A 1 -3.54 -0.57 -29.92
C GLU A 1 -2.38 -1.48 -29.56
N ILE A 2 -2.22 -1.79 -28.31
CA ILE A 2 -1.27 -2.80 -27.82
C ILE A 2 -2.01 -4.14 -27.88
N ARG A 3 -1.58 -5.04 -28.73
CA ARG A 3 -2.07 -6.42 -28.73
C ARG A 3 -1.12 -7.27 -27.92
N LEU A 4 -1.56 -7.74 -26.79
CA LEU A 4 -0.92 -8.83 -26.06
C LEU A 4 -1.27 -10.16 -26.74
N SER A 5 -0.28 -10.95 -27.10
CA SER A 5 -0.49 -12.34 -27.51
C SER A 5 0.46 -13.22 -26.71
N LEU A 6 -0.13 -14.07 -25.89
CA LEU A 6 0.58 -15.18 -25.23
C LEU A 6 0.81 -16.30 -26.25
N VAL A 7 2.07 -16.62 -26.49
CA VAL A 7 2.47 -17.85 -27.18
C VAL A 7 3.57 -18.52 -26.34
N GLY A 8 3.15 -19.45 -25.50
CA GLY A 8 4.06 -20.15 -24.60
C GLY A 8 4.47 -19.29 -23.38
N SER A 9 5.39 -19.78 -22.57
CA SER A 9 5.90 -19.14 -21.34
C SER A 9 6.73 -17.84 -21.54
N GLU A 10 6.50 -17.09 -22.61
CA GLU A 10 7.21 -15.86 -22.94
C GLU A 10 6.22 -14.71 -23.16
N MET A 11 6.27 -13.71 -22.32
CA MET A 11 5.54 -12.45 -22.53
C MET A 11 6.34 -11.57 -23.50
N CYS A 12 5.74 -11.22 -24.65
CA CYS A 12 6.34 -10.32 -25.63
C CYS A 12 5.63 -8.97 -25.60
N ILE A 13 6.31 -7.95 -25.17
CA ILE A 13 5.84 -6.55 -25.24
C ILE A 13 6.35 -5.96 -26.55
N ARG A 14 5.46 -5.38 -27.34
CA ARG A 14 5.77 -4.72 -28.60
C ARG A 14 5.76 -3.21 -28.38
N ASP A 15 6.94 -2.57 -28.50
CA ASP A 15 7.04 -1.12 -28.39
C ASP A 15 6.49 -0.39 -29.64
N SER A 16 6.32 0.93 -29.53
CA SER A 16 5.85 1.79 -30.62
C SER A 16 6.78 1.80 -31.85
N ASN A 17 7.97 1.22 -31.76
CA ASN A 17 8.97 1.10 -32.81
C ASN A 17 9.06 -0.31 -33.43
N ASN A 18 8.10 -1.20 -33.11
CA ASN A 18 8.04 -2.56 -33.65
C ASN A 18 9.18 -3.48 -33.18
N LYS A 19 9.89 -3.15 -32.10
CA LYS A 19 10.91 -4.01 -31.51
C LYS A 19 10.29 -4.92 -30.46
N PHE A 20 10.65 -6.20 -30.52
CA PHE A 20 10.29 -7.17 -29.50
C PHE A 20 11.35 -7.14 -28.40
N CYS A 21 10.98 -6.74 -27.20
CA CYS A 21 11.74 -7.05 -25.99
C CYS A 21 11.20 -8.36 -25.43
N LYS A 22 12.04 -9.39 -25.44
CA LYS A 22 11.73 -10.64 -24.74
C LYS A 22 12.05 -10.44 -23.27
N PHE A 23 11.01 -10.40 -22.45
CA PHE A 23 11.18 -10.50 -21.01
C PHE A 23 11.16 -11.99 -20.65
N ASN A 24 12.28 -12.52 -20.15
CA ASN A 24 12.35 -13.90 -19.73
C ASN A 24 11.93 -14.01 -18.27
N TYR A 25 10.62 -14.00 -18.06
CA TYR A 25 9.97 -14.15 -16.75
C TYR A 25 10.45 -15.42 -16.02
N GLU A 26 10.77 -16.47 -16.74
CA GLU A 26 11.31 -17.71 -16.18
C GLU A 26 12.71 -17.54 -15.54
N GLU A 27 13.49 -16.54 -15.95
CA GLU A 27 14.83 -16.33 -15.40
C GLU A 27 14.78 -15.57 -14.07
N VAL A 28 13.83 -14.66 -13.92
CA VAL A 28 13.54 -13.95 -12.65
C VAL A 28 12.90 -14.95 -11.68
N LEU A 29 11.88 -15.69 -12.10
CA LEU A 29 11.25 -16.75 -11.31
C LEU A 29 12.20 -17.88 -10.91
N MET A 30 13.22 -18.19 -11.74
CA MET A 30 14.20 -19.24 -11.39
C MET A 30 15.17 -18.79 -10.32
N LYS A 31 15.53 -17.50 -10.27
CA LYS A 31 16.30 -16.93 -9.13
C LYS A 31 15.47 -16.93 -7.84
N GLU A 32 14.21 -16.58 -7.95
CA GLU A 32 13.23 -16.63 -6.86
C GLU A 32 12.90 -18.08 -6.46
N LYS A 33 12.61 -18.97 -7.41
CA LYS A 33 12.35 -20.40 -7.12
C LYS A 33 13.49 -21.07 -6.37
N THR A 34 14.73 -20.62 -6.56
CA THR A 34 15.89 -21.17 -5.82
C THR A 34 15.93 -20.64 -4.38
N LYS A 35 15.62 -19.37 -4.14
CA LYS A 35 15.45 -18.79 -2.82
C LYS A 35 14.19 -19.35 -2.12
N ARG A 36 13.04 -19.43 -2.82
CA ARG A 36 11.79 -20.02 -2.31
C ARG A 36 11.92 -21.51 -1.98
N LYS A 37 12.60 -22.31 -2.82
CA LYS A 37 12.82 -23.75 -2.52
C LYS A 37 13.58 -23.94 -1.21
N LEU A 38 14.51 -23.06 -0.89
CA LEU A 38 15.23 -23.13 0.37
C LEU A 38 14.32 -22.70 1.56
N ARG A 39 13.52 -21.63 1.38
CA ARG A 39 12.53 -21.17 2.38
C ARG A 39 11.36 -22.15 2.52
N THR A 40 10.81 -22.68 1.43
CA THR A 40 9.73 -23.70 1.46
C THR A 40 10.21 -25.02 2.08
N PHE A 41 11.48 -25.38 1.95
CA PHE A 41 12.02 -26.58 2.60
C PHE A 41 12.12 -26.40 4.13
N VAL A 42 12.37 -25.17 4.60
CA VAL A 42 12.34 -24.82 6.04
C VAL A 42 10.89 -24.78 6.54
N CYS A 43 9.95 -24.20 5.79
CA CYS A 43 8.51 -24.17 6.14
C CYS A 43 7.87 -25.57 6.12
N LEU A 44 8.20 -26.42 5.14
CA LEU A 44 7.66 -27.80 5.08
C LEU A 44 8.13 -28.69 6.23
N LEU A 45 9.27 -28.38 6.86
CA LEU A 45 9.73 -29.05 8.07
C LEU A 45 8.97 -28.58 9.34
N MET A 46 8.29 -27.43 9.27
CA MET A 46 7.50 -26.87 10.39
C MET A 46 6.00 -27.15 10.27
N ILE A 47 5.49 -27.60 9.13
CA ILE A 47 4.07 -27.93 8.90
C ILE A 47 3.50 -28.99 9.85
N PRO A 48 4.23 -30.04 10.31
CA PRO A 48 3.64 -30.99 11.26
C PRO A 48 3.30 -30.42 12.62
N VAL A 49 3.86 -29.26 12.98
CA VAL A 49 3.63 -28.64 14.31
C VAL A 49 2.37 -27.75 14.30
N PHE A 50 1.96 -27.26 13.11
CA PHE A 50 0.83 -26.32 12.97
C PHE A 50 -0.51 -26.99 12.60
N LEU A 51 -0.52 -28.24 12.14
CA LEU A 51 -1.75 -28.93 11.73
C LEU A 51 -2.64 -29.42 12.89
N THR A 52 -2.23 -29.24 14.12
CA THR A 52 -3.04 -29.60 15.29
C THR A 52 -3.66 -28.43 16.05
N GLY A 53 -3.41 -27.18 15.67
CA GLY A 53 -3.85 -26.00 16.42
C GLY A 53 -4.57 -24.89 15.65
N CYS A 54 -4.51 -24.82 14.34
CA CYS A 54 -5.06 -23.69 13.58
C CYS A 54 -6.16 -24.14 12.59
N ARG A 55 -7.30 -24.50 13.13
CA ARG A 55 -8.58 -24.32 12.44
C ARG A 55 -9.18 -23.02 12.96
N ILE A 56 -9.42 -22.08 12.10
CA ILE A 56 -10.01 -20.76 12.27
C ILE A 56 -8.95 -19.67 12.10
N LYS A 57 -8.99 -18.99 10.96
CA LYS A 57 -8.84 -17.53 10.85
C LYS A 57 -8.57 -17.01 9.43
N THR A 58 -8.91 -17.76 8.41
CA THR A 58 -8.86 -17.29 7.01
C THR A 58 -10.26 -17.10 6.40
N THR A 59 -11.26 -16.79 7.24
CA THR A 59 -12.59 -16.40 6.76
C THR A 59 -12.73 -14.89 6.93
N PRO A 60 -13.50 -14.21 6.08
CA PRO A 60 -13.85 -12.79 6.24
C PRO A 60 -14.27 -12.41 7.66
N LEU A 61 -14.96 -13.31 8.33
CA LEU A 61 -15.35 -13.16 9.75
C LEU A 61 -14.13 -13.13 10.70
N GLY A 62 -13.04 -13.79 10.38
CA GLY A 62 -11.85 -13.85 11.23
C GLY A 62 -11.05 -12.54 11.19
N VAL A 63 -10.91 -11.95 10.02
CA VAL A 63 -10.30 -10.61 9.84
C VAL A 63 -11.18 -9.56 10.54
N PHE A 64 -12.50 -9.62 10.34
CA PHE A 64 -13.43 -8.71 10.99
C PHE A 64 -13.40 -8.84 12.52
N ALA A 65 -13.21 -10.04 13.05
CA ALA A 65 -13.10 -10.26 14.50
C ALA A 65 -11.79 -9.70 15.09
N GLN A 66 -10.68 -9.77 14.34
CA GLN A 66 -9.41 -9.16 14.76
C GLN A 66 -9.52 -7.64 14.80
N ILE A 67 -10.03 -7.02 13.73
CA ILE A 67 -10.22 -5.58 13.66
C ILE A 67 -11.20 -5.10 14.75
N LEU A 68 -12.30 -5.83 15.02
CA LEU A 68 -13.22 -5.52 16.11
C LEU A 68 -12.56 -5.67 17.50
N GLU A 69 -11.62 -6.59 17.67
CA GLU A 69 -10.87 -6.77 18.92
C GLU A 69 -9.97 -5.56 19.18
N TYR A 70 -9.31 -5.04 18.14
CA TYR A 70 -8.51 -3.80 18.20
C TYR A 70 -9.38 -2.58 18.46
N ALA A 71 -10.45 -2.37 17.69
CA ALA A 71 -11.38 -1.24 17.86
C ALA A 71 -12.08 -1.20 19.24
N SER A 72 -12.33 -2.36 19.84
CA SER A 72 -12.93 -2.43 21.19
C SER A 72 -11.94 -2.14 22.32
N ALA A 73 -10.63 -2.28 22.05
CA ALA A 73 -9.57 -1.95 23.00
C ALA A 73 -9.27 -0.44 23.07
N SER A 74 -9.46 0.29 21.99
CA SER A 74 -9.21 1.74 21.89
C SER A 74 -10.31 2.59 22.55
N GLY A 75 -11.53 2.05 22.74
CA GLY A 75 -12.69 2.78 23.29
C GLY A 75 -12.66 3.10 24.79
N SER A 76 -11.59 2.85 25.55
CA SER A 76 -11.59 2.98 27.02
C SER A 76 -10.52 3.88 27.65
N SER A 77 -9.89 4.79 26.94
CA SER A 77 -8.93 5.69 27.55
C SER A 77 -9.04 7.14 27.08
N SER A 78 -10.11 7.84 27.54
CA SER A 78 -10.10 9.29 27.63
C SER A 78 -9.68 9.71 29.04
N SER A 79 -8.41 9.96 29.28
CA SER A 79 -7.95 10.73 30.42
C SER A 79 -6.77 11.61 30.02
N GLN A 80 -7.08 12.91 29.92
CA GLN A 80 -6.09 13.97 29.81
C GLN A 80 -5.07 13.88 30.95
N SER A 81 -3.78 13.85 30.62
CA SER A 81 -2.74 14.28 31.54
C SER A 81 -1.66 15.06 30.80
N SER A 82 -1.65 16.35 31.04
CA SER A 82 -0.58 17.28 30.74
C SER A 82 0.70 16.87 31.47
N HIS A 83 1.76 16.49 30.80
CA HIS A 83 3.10 16.44 31.38
C HIS A 83 4.09 17.27 30.58
N HIS A 84 4.58 18.32 31.22
CA HIS A 84 5.82 18.99 30.92
C HIS A 84 6.99 17.99 31.05
N GLY A 85 7.64 17.63 29.97
CA GLY A 85 8.83 16.80 29.95
C GLY A 85 10.08 17.62 29.67
N THR A 86 11.01 17.55 30.59
CA THR A 86 12.35 18.12 30.58
C THR A 86 13.21 17.41 29.54
N TYR A 87 13.93 18.20 28.73
CA TYR A 87 14.93 17.74 27.78
C TYR A 87 16.04 16.93 28.44
N HIS A 88 16.28 15.72 28.01
CA HIS A 88 17.50 14.95 28.26
C HIS A 88 18.27 14.71 26.96
N SER A 89 19.57 14.95 27.08
CA SER A 89 20.63 14.91 26.07
C SER A 89 20.66 13.63 25.23
N GLU A 90 20.85 13.84 23.91
CA GLU A 90 21.07 12.86 22.84
C GLU A 90 22.16 11.82 23.12
N PRO A 91 21.97 10.55 22.73
CA PRO A 91 23.06 9.64 22.44
C PRO A 91 23.64 9.94 21.06
N ALA A 92 24.97 9.85 20.93
CA ALA A 92 25.73 10.15 19.73
C ALA A 92 25.25 9.34 18.52
N SER A 93 24.72 10.04 17.51
CA SER A 93 24.28 9.49 16.25
C SER A 93 25.47 8.95 15.44
N THR A 94 25.35 7.73 14.95
CA THR A 94 26.14 7.23 13.82
C THR A 94 25.87 8.16 12.63
N PRO A 95 26.86 8.56 11.82
CA PRO A 95 26.61 9.42 10.66
C PRO A 95 25.70 8.66 9.68
N GLN A 96 24.45 9.09 9.57
CA GLN A 96 23.59 8.70 8.45
C GLN A 96 24.17 9.30 7.16
N PRO A 97 24.03 8.62 6.01
CA PRO A 97 24.38 9.21 4.74
C PRO A 97 23.59 10.53 4.60
N GLN A 98 24.30 11.65 4.46
CA GLN A 98 23.65 12.93 4.19
C GLN A 98 23.08 12.86 2.77
N ILE A 99 21.76 12.69 2.71
CA ILE A 99 21.04 12.81 1.46
C ILE A 99 21.02 14.28 1.10
N ASP A 100 21.46 14.58 -0.11
CA ASP A 100 21.38 15.93 -0.67
C ASP A 100 19.94 16.16 -1.14
N TYR A 101 19.12 16.66 -0.23
CA TYR A 101 17.71 16.98 -0.51
C TYR A 101 17.54 18.02 -1.61
N ASP A 102 18.56 18.86 -1.88
CA ASP A 102 18.54 19.81 -3.00
C ASP A 102 18.67 19.11 -4.37
N SER A 103 19.04 17.82 -4.39
CA SER A 103 19.08 17.00 -5.60
C SER A 103 17.87 16.07 -5.78
N LEU A 104 17.07 15.90 -4.73
CA LEU A 104 15.83 15.14 -4.77
C LEU A 104 14.72 16.09 -5.26
N GLY A 105 14.05 15.76 -6.32
CA GLY A 105 13.02 16.59 -6.93
C GLY A 105 13.55 17.57 -7.97
N ASP A 106 14.45 17.08 -8.79
CA ASP A 106 14.95 17.85 -9.94
C ASP A 106 13.82 18.09 -10.96
N ILE A 107 13.95 19.20 -11.69
CA ILE A 107 13.00 19.63 -12.73
C ILE A 107 12.81 18.49 -13.74
N GLY A 108 11.68 17.79 -13.68
CA GLY A 108 11.38 16.68 -14.57
C GLY A 108 10.85 15.41 -13.90
N THR A 109 10.64 15.41 -12.57
CA THR A 109 9.92 14.31 -11.90
C THR A 109 8.45 14.34 -12.32
N VAL A 110 8.01 13.25 -12.89
CA VAL A 110 6.67 13.13 -13.49
C VAL A 110 5.66 12.76 -12.42
N GLN A 111 6.01 11.79 -11.54
CA GLN A 111 5.08 11.27 -10.57
C GLN A 111 5.77 10.93 -9.24
N THR A 112 5.08 11.24 -8.14
CA THR A 112 5.43 10.77 -6.79
C THR A 112 4.33 9.88 -6.27
N ILE A 113 4.65 8.61 -6.03
CA ILE A 113 3.77 7.63 -5.39
C ILE A 113 4.16 7.52 -3.92
N MET A 114 3.25 7.91 -3.06
CA MET A 114 3.36 7.82 -1.60
C MET A 114 2.75 6.51 -1.13
N ILE A 115 3.49 5.68 -0.40
CA ILE A 115 3.01 4.41 0.13
C ILE A 115 3.06 4.47 1.66
N TYR A 116 1.89 4.51 2.28
CA TYR A 116 1.74 4.46 3.73
C TYR A 116 1.56 3.00 4.16
N MET A 117 2.64 2.38 4.65
CA MET A 117 2.73 0.96 4.89
C MET A 117 2.65 0.66 6.39
N VAL A 118 1.45 0.35 6.86
CA VAL A 118 1.21 -0.09 8.24
C VAL A 118 1.46 -1.58 8.31
N GLY A 119 2.63 -1.99 8.84
CA GLY A 119 3.06 -3.38 8.75
C GLY A 119 2.14 -4.39 9.47
N SER A 120 1.60 -4.01 10.61
CA SER A 120 0.68 -4.83 11.41
C SER A 120 1.16 -6.27 11.65
N ASP A 121 0.24 -7.19 11.90
CA ASP A 121 0.54 -8.63 11.95
C ASP A 121 0.79 -9.23 10.56
N LEU A 122 0.44 -8.53 9.50
CA LEU A 122 0.78 -8.93 8.13
C LEU A 122 2.29 -8.94 7.92
N GLU A 123 3.01 -7.99 8.51
CA GLU A 123 4.48 -7.99 8.49
C GLU A 123 5.04 -8.81 9.65
N SER A 124 4.62 -8.53 10.89
CA SER A 124 5.26 -9.10 12.07
C SER A 124 5.14 -10.62 12.15
N SER A 125 4.06 -11.20 11.61
CA SER A 125 3.81 -12.65 11.60
C SER A 125 4.09 -13.31 10.25
N TYR A 126 3.92 -12.60 9.14
CA TYR A 126 3.93 -13.20 7.79
C TYR A 126 4.99 -12.62 6.86
N GLY A 127 5.51 -11.42 7.12
CA GLY A 127 6.52 -10.75 6.29
C GLY A 127 5.96 -10.25 4.95
N ASN A 128 4.66 -9.97 4.88
CA ASN A 128 4.00 -9.60 3.63
C ASN A 128 4.48 -8.23 3.13
N ALA A 129 4.60 -7.24 4.00
CA ALA A 129 5.12 -5.93 3.62
C ALA A 129 6.56 -6.02 3.06
N SER A 130 7.41 -6.82 3.69
CA SER A 130 8.77 -7.09 3.20
C SER A 130 8.76 -7.76 1.82
N LEU A 131 7.81 -8.68 1.56
CA LEU A 131 7.66 -9.34 0.25
C LEU A 131 7.20 -8.36 -0.83
N ASP A 132 6.24 -7.49 -0.53
CA ASP A 132 5.74 -6.49 -1.47
C ASP A 132 6.81 -5.45 -1.80
N MET A 133 7.64 -5.06 -0.81
CA MET A 133 8.81 -4.23 -1.07
C MET A 133 9.83 -4.93 -1.99
N ASP A 134 10.02 -6.27 -1.87
CA ASP A 134 10.84 -7.06 -2.83
C ASP A 134 10.24 -7.00 -4.26
N GLU A 135 8.91 -7.02 -4.39
CA GLU A 135 8.23 -6.88 -5.69
C GLU A 135 8.41 -5.47 -6.27
N MET A 136 8.27 -4.42 -5.45
CA MET A 136 8.51 -3.03 -5.87
C MET A 136 9.95 -2.86 -6.40
N GLU A 137 10.96 -3.40 -5.71
CA GLU A 137 12.35 -3.37 -6.17
C GLU A 137 12.55 -4.15 -7.47
N ALA A 138 11.84 -5.27 -7.63
CA ALA A 138 11.92 -6.10 -8.83
C ALA A 138 11.18 -5.52 -10.04
N ALA A 139 10.29 -4.55 -9.84
CA ALA A 139 9.48 -3.96 -10.90
C ALA A 139 10.31 -3.19 -11.94
N GLY A 140 11.49 -2.68 -11.56
CA GLY A 140 12.36 -1.95 -12.48
C GLY A 140 11.82 -0.56 -12.83
N VAL A 141 11.39 0.16 -11.81
CA VAL A 141 10.87 1.53 -11.91
C VAL A 141 11.89 2.47 -12.55
N ASP A 142 11.46 3.36 -13.43
CA ASP A 142 12.26 4.50 -13.89
C ASP A 142 12.37 5.55 -12.78
N THR A 143 13.32 5.34 -11.88
CA THR A 143 13.59 6.20 -10.71
C THR A 143 14.21 7.54 -11.08
N ALA A 144 14.61 7.74 -12.34
CA ALA A 144 15.10 9.05 -12.82
C ALA A 144 13.94 10.05 -13.03
N HIS A 145 12.73 9.55 -13.25
CA HIS A 145 11.55 10.39 -13.53
C HIS A 145 10.42 10.19 -12.51
N ASN A 146 10.53 9.20 -11.62
CA ASN A 146 9.46 8.88 -10.68
C ASN A 146 10.01 8.62 -9.27
N ASN A 147 9.30 9.12 -8.27
CA ASN A 147 9.56 8.80 -6.88
C ASN A 147 8.56 7.74 -6.38
N VAL A 148 9.05 6.70 -5.75
CA VAL A 148 8.25 5.75 -4.96
C VAL A 148 8.77 5.82 -3.53
N ILE A 149 7.95 6.34 -2.63
CA ILE A 149 8.34 6.64 -1.25
C ILE A 149 7.45 5.83 -0.31
N VAL A 150 8.07 5.03 0.55
CA VAL A 150 7.39 4.22 1.54
C VAL A 150 7.61 4.81 2.94
N TYR A 151 6.54 5.02 3.69
CA TYR A 151 6.59 5.25 5.13
C TYR A 151 6.17 3.97 5.83
N ALA A 152 7.14 3.30 6.45
CA ALA A 152 6.99 1.98 7.03
C ALA A 152 7.00 2.05 8.57
N GLY A 153 5.97 1.51 9.21
CA GLY A 153 5.83 1.46 10.66
C GLY A 153 4.71 0.52 11.09
N GLY A 154 4.26 0.57 12.35
CA GLY A 154 3.09 -0.12 12.85
C GLY A 154 3.19 -1.64 13.05
N ALA A 155 4.28 -2.29 12.65
CA ALA A 155 4.56 -3.69 12.95
C ALA A 155 5.40 -3.81 14.23
N SER A 156 5.09 -4.78 15.09
CA SER A 156 5.86 -5.04 16.31
C SER A 156 7.27 -5.58 16.04
N GLN A 157 7.48 -6.14 14.84
CA GLN A 157 8.79 -6.54 14.29
C GLN A 157 8.71 -6.62 12.77
N TRP A 158 9.83 -6.38 12.09
CA TRP A 158 9.97 -6.58 10.65
C TRP A 158 10.71 -7.89 10.38
N GLN A 159 10.22 -8.68 9.43
CA GLN A 159 10.80 -10.01 9.14
C GLN A 159 12.08 -9.92 8.30
N ASP A 160 12.19 -8.87 7.51
CA ASP A 160 13.35 -8.62 6.64
C ASP A 160 13.65 -7.11 6.61
N ARG A 161 14.56 -6.64 5.76
CA ARG A 161 14.87 -5.22 5.52
C ARG A 161 15.67 -4.51 6.60
N GLY A 162 15.85 -5.11 7.78
CA GLY A 162 16.56 -4.47 8.91
C GLY A 162 15.83 -3.26 9.49
N LEU A 163 14.51 -3.17 9.26
CA LEU A 163 13.67 -2.16 9.90
C LEU A 163 13.41 -2.54 11.35
N ASP A 164 13.26 -1.53 12.19
CA ASP A 164 13.02 -1.68 13.62
C ASP A 164 11.53 -1.56 13.92
N GLY A 165 10.94 -2.49 14.69
CA GLY A 165 9.55 -2.43 15.13
C GLY A 165 9.25 -1.26 16.07
N ASP A 166 10.28 -0.73 16.75
CA ASP A 166 10.18 0.45 17.61
C ASP A 166 10.44 1.77 16.85
N ALA A 167 10.38 1.74 15.51
CA ALA A 167 10.63 2.92 14.67
C ALA A 167 9.66 3.00 13.48
N CYS A 168 9.48 4.21 12.96
CA CYS A 168 8.94 4.47 11.63
C CYS A 168 10.06 4.96 10.71
N THR A 169 10.12 4.45 9.48
CA THR A 169 11.19 4.76 8.55
C THR A 169 10.63 5.19 7.20
N THR A 170 11.08 6.33 6.69
CA THR A 170 10.82 6.75 5.32
C THR A 170 11.88 6.15 4.41
N LEU A 171 11.46 5.52 3.32
CA LEU A 171 12.29 4.82 2.35
C LEU A 171 12.03 5.37 0.96
N LEU A 172 13.08 5.54 0.17
CA LEU A 172 12.99 5.89 -1.26
C LEU A 172 13.45 4.71 -2.10
N LEU A 173 12.65 4.34 -3.10
CA LEU A 173 13.05 3.36 -4.10
C LEU A 173 14.09 3.97 -5.04
N THR A 174 15.25 3.34 -5.14
CA THR A 174 16.37 3.71 -6.01
C THR A 174 16.69 2.56 -6.99
N GLU A 175 17.59 2.77 -7.93
CA GLU A 175 18.09 1.71 -8.83
C GLU A 175 18.72 0.53 -8.07
N ASP A 176 19.26 0.76 -6.86
CA ASP A 176 19.91 -0.24 -6.02
C ASP A 176 18.95 -0.88 -4.99
N GLY A 177 17.66 -0.51 -4.99
CA GLY A 177 16.63 -0.91 -4.03
C GLY A 177 16.25 0.23 -3.07
N PHE A 178 15.50 -0.10 -2.02
CA PHE A 178 15.06 0.90 -1.03
C PHE A 178 16.22 1.44 -0.19
N ALA A 179 16.34 2.76 -0.20
CA ALA A 179 17.28 3.51 0.64
C ALA A 179 16.55 4.25 1.77
N PRO A 180 16.97 4.12 3.03
CA PRO A 180 16.36 4.87 4.12
C PRO A 180 16.71 6.36 4.00
N LEU A 181 15.68 7.21 4.09
CA LEU A 181 15.79 8.67 4.13
C LEU A 181 15.87 9.14 5.58
N ASP A 182 14.81 8.90 6.34
CA ASP A 182 14.66 9.30 7.73
C ASP A 182 14.12 8.16 8.57
N THR A 183 14.51 8.10 9.83
CA THR A 183 14.01 7.14 10.81
C THR A 183 13.62 7.89 12.08
N TYR A 184 12.42 7.69 12.55
CA TYR A 184 11.84 8.30 13.74
C TYR A 184 11.54 7.22 14.78
N PRO A 185 11.46 7.56 16.08
CA PRO A 185 10.84 6.66 17.06
C PRO A 185 9.44 6.26 16.58
N ALA A 186 8.96 5.07 16.95
CA ALA A 186 7.65 4.61 16.55
C ALA A 186 6.56 5.68 16.79
N GLU A 187 5.83 5.99 15.73
CA GLU A 187 4.67 6.88 15.74
C GLU A 187 3.41 6.02 15.56
N ASN A 188 2.29 6.53 16.05
CA ASN A 188 1.01 5.85 15.87
C ASN A 188 0.57 5.96 14.40
N MET A 189 0.63 4.86 13.67
CA MET A 189 0.21 4.80 12.27
C MET A 189 -1.33 4.91 12.10
N GLY A 190 -2.09 4.80 13.20
CA GLY A 190 -3.53 5.09 13.24
C GLY A 190 -3.86 6.56 13.56
N ASP A 191 -2.87 7.44 13.70
CA ASP A 191 -3.09 8.87 13.97
C ASP A 191 -3.12 9.66 12.64
N PRO A 192 -4.18 10.46 12.38
CA PRO A 192 -4.28 11.29 11.17
C PRO A 192 -3.10 12.24 10.99
N LEU A 193 -2.48 12.69 12.07
CA LEU A 193 -1.31 13.56 12.01
C LEU A 193 -0.09 12.82 11.43
N THR A 194 0.08 11.54 11.74
CA THR A 194 1.18 10.73 11.19
C THR A 194 1.06 10.60 9.68
N LEU A 195 -0.15 10.26 9.17
CA LEU A 195 -0.40 10.19 7.73
C LEU A 195 -0.22 11.56 7.04
N SER A 196 -0.81 12.62 7.57
CA SER A 196 -0.70 13.95 6.98
C SER A 196 0.74 14.48 7.00
N SER A 197 1.51 14.19 8.06
CA SER A 197 2.92 14.57 8.15
C SER A 197 3.76 13.87 7.08
N PHE A 198 3.55 12.57 6.84
CA PHE A 198 4.19 11.84 5.76
C PHE A 198 3.85 12.42 4.38
N MET A 199 2.58 12.69 4.12
CA MET A 199 2.18 13.28 2.84
C MET A 199 2.76 14.67 2.63
N ASN A 200 2.75 15.52 3.68
CA ASN A 200 3.36 16.86 3.62
C ASN A 200 4.87 16.77 3.38
N TYR A 201 5.55 15.82 4.03
CA TYR A 201 6.97 15.53 3.74
C TYR A 201 7.20 15.21 2.26
N CYS A 202 6.34 14.38 1.67
CA CYS A 202 6.46 14.05 0.25
C CYS A 202 6.20 15.27 -0.66
N PHE A 203 5.20 16.08 -0.37
CA PHE A 203 4.93 17.32 -1.14
C PHE A 203 6.08 18.32 -1.05
N ASP A 204 6.70 18.44 0.11
CA ASP A 204 7.75 19.43 0.36
C ASP A 204 9.11 19.02 -0.25
N PHE A 205 9.46 17.71 -0.17
CA PHE A 205 10.78 17.23 -0.54
C PHE A 205 10.84 16.44 -1.86
N PHE A 206 9.70 16.00 -2.38
CA PHE A 206 9.60 15.22 -3.61
C PHE A 206 8.59 15.83 -4.60
N PRO A 207 8.83 17.08 -5.05
CA PRO A 207 7.94 17.74 -5.98
C PRO A 207 7.86 16.97 -7.29
N ALA A 208 6.64 16.83 -7.84
CA ALA A 208 6.35 16.14 -9.08
C ALA A 208 5.15 16.81 -9.79
N ASP A 209 4.95 16.47 -11.07
CA ASP A 209 3.79 16.95 -11.84
C ASP A 209 2.48 16.35 -11.31
N SER A 210 2.53 15.12 -10.76
CA SER A 210 1.38 14.42 -10.18
C SER A 210 1.74 13.61 -8.94
N TYR A 211 0.74 13.34 -8.11
CA TYR A 211 0.90 12.60 -6.86
C TYR A 211 -0.18 11.54 -6.70
N SER A 212 0.18 10.43 -6.09
CA SER A 212 -0.75 9.36 -5.74
C SER A 212 -0.43 8.79 -4.36
N LEU A 213 -1.44 8.22 -3.68
CA LEU A 213 -1.31 7.62 -2.36
C LEU A 213 -1.78 6.17 -2.40
N LEU A 214 -0.97 5.28 -1.87
CA LEU A 214 -1.32 3.89 -1.62
C LEU A 214 -1.28 3.62 -0.12
N LEU A 215 -2.36 3.05 0.39
CA LEU A 215 -2.58 2.69 1.78
C LEU A 215 -2.52 1.17 1.89
N TRP A 216 -1.50 0.66 2.58
CA TRP A 216 -1.19 -0.78 2.65
C TRP A 216 -1.37 -1.32 4.06
N ASP A 217 -2.34 -2.19 4.29
CA ASP A 217 -2.57 -3.01 5.50
C ASP A 217 -3.96 -3.68 5.46
N HIS A 218 -4.51 -3.98 6.63
CA HIS A 218 -5.90 -4.37 6.83
C HIS A 218 -6.88 -3.24 6.52
N GLY A 219 -8.03 -3.61 5.97
CA GLY A 219 -9.16 -2.72 5.76
C GLY A 219 -10.43 -3.25 6.44
N GLY A 220 -11.17 -2.35 7.08
CA GLY A 220 -12.43 -2.62 7.76
C GLY A 220 -13.63 -1.90 7.15
N GLY A 221 -13.45 -1.35 5.96
CA GLY A 221 -14.49 -0.61 5.24
C GLY A 221 -14.96 0.63 5.98
N PRO A 222 -16.19 1.11 5.69
CA PRO A 222 -16.68 2.37 6.27
C PRO A 222 -16.94 2.31 7.77
N VAL A 223 -16.97 1.12 8.37
CA VAL A 223 -17.33 0.95 9.79
C VAL A 223 -16.10 1.01 10.70
N LEU A 224 -15.00 0.42 10.28
CA LEU A 224 -13.79 0.34 11.09
C LEU A 224 -12.66 1.21 10.53
N GLY A 225 -12.63 1.48 9.21
CA GLY A 225 -11.58 2.27 8.61
C GLY A 225 -10.43 1.44 8.08
N TYR A 226 -9.19 1.94 8.18
CA TYR A 226 -7.99 1.41 7.56
C TYR A 226 -6.82 1.37 8.55
N GLY A 227 -5.97 0.38 8.35
CA GLY A 227 -4.70 0.24 9.04
C GLY A 227 -4.85 -0.27 10.48
N VAL A 228 -3.97 -1.16 10.90
CA VAL A 228 -3.94 -1.64 12.29
C VAL A 228 -2.51 -1.56 12.81
N ASP A 229 -2.23 -0.54 13.59
CA ASP A 229 -0.95 -0.40 14.28
C ASP A 229 -0.88 -1.38 15.45
N GLU A 230 0.00 -2.38 15.38
CA GLU A 230 0.17 -3.36 16.47
C GLU A 230 0.70 -2.73 17.76
N ASN A 231 1.56 -1.71 17.65
CA ASN A 231 2.23 -1.10 18.79
C ASN A 231 1.28 -0.22 19.59
N TYR A 232 0.45 0.57 18.89
CA TYR A 232 -0.51 1.49 19.49
C TYR A 232 -1.91 0.90 19.63
N ARG A 233 -2.22 -0.17 18.88
CA ARG A 233 -3.54 -0.80 18.79
C ARG A 233 -4.60 0.19 18.33
N ASP A 234 -4.28 0.89 17.29
CA ASP A 234 -5.07 1.96 16.72
C ASP A 234 -5.21 1.78 15.20
N LEU A 235 -6.15 2.51 14.60
CA LEU A 235 -6.45 2.49 13.18
C LEU A 235 -7.05 3.82 12.75
N LEU A 236 -6.92 4.18 11.48
CA LEU A 236 -7.53 5.37 10.89
C LEU A 236 -9.01 5.11 10.57
N THR A 237 -9.91 5.77 11.31
CA THR A 237 -11.32 5.86 10.92
C THR A 237 -11.49 6.70 9.65
N LEU A 238 -12.68 6.65 9.01
CA LEU A 238 -12.93 7.50 7.84
C LEU A 238 -12.89 9.01 8.16
N ASP A 239 -13.29 9.40 9.36
CA ASP A 239 -13.22 10.79 9.80
C ASP A 239 -11.76 11.24 9.95
N GLU A 240 -10.89 10.40 10.51
CA GLU A 240 -9.45 10.65 10.66
C GLU A 240 -8.73 10.62 9.32
N LEU A 241 -9.11 9.71 8.42
CA LEU A 241 -8.60 9.72 7.04
C LEU A 241 -8.96 11.03 6.32
N SER A 242 -10.19 11.50 6.49
CA SER A 242 -10.64 12.79 5.95
C SER A 242 -9.83 13.95 6.53
N GLU A 243 -9.54 13.93 7.84
CA GLU A 243 -8.71 14.94 8.52
C GLU A 243 -7.29 14.94 7.95
N ALA A 244 -6.64 13.78 7.82
CA ALA A 244 -5.31 13.66 7.27
C ALA A 244 -5.22 14.19 5.83
N LEU A 245 -6.21 13.88 4.98
CA LEU A 245 -6.28 14.37 3.61
C LEU A 245 -6.54 15.88 3.53
N ALA A 246 -7.35 16.42 4.43
CA ALA A 246 -7.60 17.86 4.50
C ALA A 246 -6.33 18.63 4.89
N ASP A 247 -5.58 18.10 5.86
CA ASP A 247 -4.38 18.74 6.41
C ASP A 247 -3.13 18.57 5.50
N SER A 248 -3.23 17.74 4.47
CA SER A 248 -2.18 17.52 3.48
C SER A 248 -2.61 17.96 2.08
N VAL A 249 -3.37 17.15 1.37
CA VAL A 249 -3.85 17.43 0.00
C VAL A 249 -4.63 18.74 -0.06
N GLY A 250 -5.51 18.97 0.92
CA GLY A 250 -6.29 20.19 1.04
C GLY A 250 -5.43 21.43 1.27
N ALA A 251 -4.41 21.31 2.11
CA ALA A 251 -3.48 22.40 2.42
C ALA A 251 -2.60 22.78 1.22
N HIS A 252 -2.12 21.79 0.45
CA HIS A 252 -1.33 22.03 -0.76
C HIS A 252 -2.19 22.36 -1.98
N MET A 253 -3.51 22.23 -1.91
CA MET A 253 -4.46 22.43 -3.02
C MET A 253 -4.09 21.59 -4.26
N THR A 254 -3.51 20.43 -4.05
CA THR A 254 -3.07 19.51 -5.09
C THR A 254 -3.92 18.24 -4.99
N LYS A 255 -4.77 18.00 -6.00
CA LYS A 255 -5.58 16.76 -6.04
C LYS A 255 -4.69 15.60 -6.45
N LEU A 256 -4.86 14.44 -5.81
CA LEU A 256 -4.15 13.24 -6.17
C LEU A 256 -4.75 12.60 -7.43
N GLU A 257 -3.92 12.01 -8.26
CA GLU A 257 -4.39 11.23 -9.41
C GLU A 257 -5.22 10.04 -8.95
N TRP A 258 -4.74 9.31 -7.95
CA TRP A 258 -5.49 8.21 -7.34
C TRP A 258 -5.11 8.00 -5.87
N ILE A 259 -6.06 7.44 -5.13
CA ILE A 259 -5.83 6.84 -3.81
C ILE A 259 -6.17 5.35 -3.93
N GLY A 260 -5.20 4.50 -3.60
CA GLY A 260 -5.34 3.05 -3.60
C GLY A 260 -5.37 2.47 -2.19
N PHE A 261 -6.11 1.39 -2.00
CA PHE A 261 -6.09 0.58 -0.78
C PHE A 261 -5.71 -0.85 -1.14
N ASP A 262 -4.48 -1.22 -0.88
CA ASP A 262 -4.07 -2.61 -0.79
C ASP A 262 -4.53 -3.12 0.57
N ALA A 263 -5.85 -3.31 0.67
CA ALA A 263 -6.56 -3.54 1.92
C ALA A 263 -8.00 -4.01 1.67
N CYS A 264 -8.49 -4.89 2.54
CA CYS A 264 -9.84 -5.44 2.47
C CYS A 264 -10.95 -4.38 2.53
N LEU A 265 -12.06 -4.57 1.80
CA LEU A 265 -13.37 -3.94 2.04
C LEU A 265 -13.45 -2.41 1.83
N MET A 266 -12.44 -1.77 1.28
CA MET A 266 -12.40 -0.30 1.19
C MET A 266 -13.17 0.26 -0.01
N SER A 267 -13.60 -0.55 -0.98
CA SER A 267 -14.40 -0.08 -2.11
C SER A 267 -15.87 0.05 -1.73
N SER A 268 -16.20 1.16 -1.08
CA SER A 268 -17.58 1.50 -0.72
C SER A 268 -17.91 2.96 -1.07
N LEU A 269 -19.20 3.28 -1.12
CA LEU A 269 -19.67 4.63 -1.44
C LEU A 269 -19.27 5.62 -0.33
N GLU A 270 -19.24 5.18 0.91
CA GLU A 270 -18.84 5.98 2.06
C GLU A 270 -17.35 6.33 2.01
N VAL A 271 -16.49 5.37 1.66
CA VAL A 271 -15.07 5.63 1.43
C VAL A 271 -14.89 6.58 0.26
N ALA A 272 -15.58 6.34 -0.87
CA ALA A 272 -15.54 7.21 -2.03
C ALA A 272 -15.96 8.66 -1.69
N SER A 273 -16.94 8.84 -0.78
CA SER A 273 -17.38 10.17 -0.34
C SER A 273 -16.29 10.96 0.36
N VAL A 274 -15.46 10.28 1.14
CA VAL A 274 -14.32 10.88 1.85
C VAL A 274 -13.21 11.27 0.89
N LEU A 275 -12.96 10.44 -0.14
CA LEU A 275 -11.84 10.63 -1.06
C LEU A 275 -12.13 11.59 -2.21
N ALA A 276 -13.39 11.71 -2.65
CA ALA A 276 -13.77 12.48 -3.83
C ALA A 276 -13.29 13.96 -3.85
N PRO A 277 -13.17 14.66 -2.71
CA PRO A 277 -12.58 16.00 -2.69
C PRO A 277 -11.07 16.01 -2.97
N TYR A 278 -10.37 14.89 -2.75
CA TYR A 278 -8.90 14.83 -2.67
C TYR A 278 -8.23 14.00 -3.76
N ALA A 279 -8.96 13.13 -4.46
CA ALA A 279 -8.42 12.30 -5.54
C ALA A 279 -9.37 12.22 -6.74
N ASP A 280 -8.80 11.96 -7.93
CA ASP A 280 -9.58 11.76 -9.14
C ASP A 280 -10.08 10.32 -9.25
N TYR A 281 -9.30 9.35 -8.77
CA TYR A 281 -9.66 7.93 -8.79
C TYR A 281 -9.44 7.27 -7.43
N MET A 282 -10.28 6.26 -7.15
CA MET A 282 -10.11 5.32 -6.03
C MET A 282 -9.87 3.92 -6.58
N ILE A 283 -8.86 3.23 -6.08
CA ILE A 283 -8.58 1.82 -6.41
C ILE A 283 -8.70 1.00 -5.14
N ALA A 284 -9.69 0.11 -5.08
CA ALA A 284 -9.97 -0.65 -3.86
C ALA A 284 -10.83 -1.89 -4.13
N SER A 285 -10.85 -2.82 -3.17
CA SER A 285 -11.66 -4.02 -3.20
C SER A 285 -12.97 -3.88 -2.41
N GLN A 286 -14.07 -4.45 -2.94
CA GLN A 286 -15.34 -4.59 -2.22
C GLN A 286 -15.31 -5.74 -1.21
N GLU A 287 -14.49 -6.75 -1.47
CA GLU A 287 -14.35 -7.95 -0.67
C GLU A 287 -13.02 -7.95 0.10
N THR A 288 -12.77 -9.02 0.83
CA THR A 288 -11.47 -9.21 1.46
C THR A 288 -10.42 -9.56 0.40
N GLU A 289 -9.25 -8.97 0.55
CA GLU A 289 -8.10 -9.30 -0.25
C GLU A 289 -7.29 -10.43 0.39
N PRO A 290 -6.64 -11.28 -0.42
CA PRO A 290 -5.73 -12.29 0.10
C PRO A 290 -4.47 -11.64 0.69
N GLY A 291 -3.84 -12.32 1.65
CA GLY A 291 -2.67 -11.79 2.35
C GLY A 291 -1.40 -11.60 1.49
N TRP A 292 -1.44 -11.91 0.20
CA TRP A 292 -0.34 -11.53 -0.73
C TRP A 292 -0.54 -10.14 -1.35
N GLY A 293 -1.68 -9.47 -1.09
CA GLY A 293 -1.94 -8.10 -1.54
C GLY A 293 -1.93 -7.90 -3.07
N TRP A 294 -1.61 -6.70 -3.48
CA TRP A 294 -1.47 -6.34 -4.90
C TRP A 294 -0.17 -6.91 -5.49
N ASN A 295 -0.08 -6.96 -6.81
CA ASN A 295 1.14 -7.32 -7.50
C ASN A 295 1.87 -6.04 -7.94
N TYR A 296 2.94 -5.71 -7.25
CA TYR A 296 3.67 -4.44 -7.45
C TYR A 296 4.44 -4.37 -8.77
N ALA A 297 4.36 -5.40 -9.61
CA ALA A 297 4.86 -5.33 -10.99
C ALA A 297 4.20 -4.22 -11.82
N PHE A 298 3.01 -3.70 -11.42
CA PHE A 298 2.38 -2.55 -12.06
C PHE A 298 3.28 -1.31 -12.05
N LEU A 299 4.19 -1.16 -11.10
CA LEU A 299 5.13 -0.04 -11.04
C LEU A 299 6.10 0.00 -12.24
N SER A 300 6.25 -1.10 -12.97
CA SER A 300 7.09 -1.17 -14.19
C SER A 300 6.61 -0.28 -15.33
N VAL A 301 5.37 0.22 -15.28
CA VAL A 301 4.83 1.12 -16.32
C VAL A 301 5.26 2.58 -16.11
N LEU A 302 5.78 2.91 -14.93
CA LEU A 302 6.29 4.24 -14.63
C LEU A 302 7.46 4.59 -15.55
N SER A 303 7.40 5.77 -16.16
CA SER A 303 8.34 6.22 -17.18
C SER A 303 8.47 7.75 -17.17
N ASP A 304 9.06 8.32 -18.20
CA ASP A 304 9.15 9.77 -18.42
C ASP A 304 7.80 10.43 -18.86
N ARG A 305 6.71 9.67 -18.81
CA ARG A 305 5.34 10.10 -19.15
C ARG A 305 4.42 9.95 -17.95
N ALA A 306 3.68 11.01 -17.63
CA ALA A 306 2.59 10.91 -16.66
C ALA A 306 1.56 9.85 -17.09
N ILE A 307 1.18 9.00 -16.17
CA ILE A 307 0.16 7.97 -16.37
C ILE A 307 -1.11 8.47 -15.67
N PRO A 308 -2.20 8.71 -16.43
CA PRO A 308 -3.47 9.09 -15.83
C PRO A 308 -3.97 8.03 -14.84
N GLY A 309 -4.75 8.46 -13.85
CA GLY A 309 -5.20 7.57 -12.77
C GLY A 309 -6.09 6.42 -13.25
N ASP A 310 -6.87 6.60 -14.32
CA ASP A 310 -7.65 5.53 -14.95
C ASP A 310 -6.75 4.47 -15.63
N GLU A 311 -5.73 4.94 -16.37
CA GLU A 311 -4.75 4.05 -17.00
C GLU A 311 -3.94 3.28 -15.93
N MET A 312 -3.51 3.96 -14.86
CA MET A 312 -2.83 3.30 -13.74
C MET A 312 -3.75 2.29 -13.04
N GLY A 313 -5.01 2.65 -12.82
CA GLY A 313 -6.00 1.75 -12.24
C GLY A 313 -6.22 0.49 -13.07
N GLU A 314 -6.21 0.59 -14.40
CA GLU A 314 -6.28 -0.57 -15.30
C GLU A 314 -5.05 -1.49 -15.09
N TYR A 315 -3.84 -0.95 -15.05
CA TYR A 315 -2.62 -1.75 -14.79
C TYR A 315 -2.65 -2.43 -13.42
N ILE A 316 -3.08 -1.74 -12.37
CA ILE A 316 -3.18 -2.30 -11.02
C ILE A 316 -4.20 -3.44 -10.98
N VAL A 317 -5.42 -3.21 -11.50
CA VAL A 317 -6.48 -4.21 -11.52
C VAL A 317 -6.07 -5.43 -12.34
N ASP A 318 -5.53 -5.22 -13.54
CA ASP A 318 -5.11 -6.32 -14.41
C ASP A 318 -3.98 -7.14 -13.77
N SER A 319 -2.94 -6.50 -13.20
CA SER A 319 -1.84 -7.20 -12.55
C SER A 319 -2.29 -8.00 -11.32
N TYR A 320 -3.22 -7.45 -10.53
CA TYR A 320 -3.80 -8.13 -9.38
C TYR A 320 -4.61 -9.37 -9.80
N MET A 321 -5.46 -9.22 -10.82
CA MET A 321 -6.28 -10.33 -11.34
C MET A 321 -5.44 -11.42 -11.99
N ASP A 322 -4.45 -11.06 -12.80
CA ASP A 322 -3.53 -12.01 -13.44
C ASP A 322 -2.72 -12.80 -12.40
N TYR A 323 -2.28 -12.13 -11.34
CA TYR A 323 -1.56 -12.78 -10.25
C TYR A 323 -2.48 -13.73 -9.45
N GLY A 324 -3.72 -13.31 -9.21
CA GLY A 324 -4.72 -14.14 -8.57
C GLY A 324 -5.05 -15.40 -9.37
N GLU A 325 -5.20 -15.30 -10.68
CA GLU A 325 -5.39 -16.46 -11.58
C GLU A 325 -4.18 -17.41 -11.49
N TYR A 326 -2.95 -16.87 -11.54
CA TYR A 326 -1.75 -17.67 -11.38
C TYR A 326 -1.71 -18.42 -10.05
N VAL A 327 -2.04 -17.75 -8.94
CA VAL A 327 -2.07 -18.38 -7.61
C VAL A 327 -3.16 -19.45 -7.54
N PHE A 328 -4.35 -19.17 -8.10
CA PHE A 328 -5.48 -20.10 -8.13
C PHE A 328 -5.16 -21.37 -8.93
N ASP A 329 -4.47 -21.27 -10.05
CA ASP A 329 -4.05 -22.44 -10.84
C ASP A 329 -3.14 -23.41 -10.06
N TYR A 330 -2.29 -22.86 -9.18
CA TYR A 330 -1.41 -23.67 -8.32
C TYR A 330 -2.07 -24.11 -7.01
N TYR A 331 -3.02 -23.30 -6.49
CA TYR A 331 -3.68 -23.50 -5.20
C TYR A 331 -5.20 -23.31 -5.28
N PRO A 332 -5.94 -24.15 -6.04
CA PRO A 332 -7.35 -23.93 -6.37
C PRO A 332 -8.32 -23.91 -5.18
N ASN A 333 -7.83 -24.18 -3.97
CA ASN A 333 -8.63 -24.13 -2.74
C ASN A 333 -8.40 -22.86 -1.92
N LEU A 334 -7.54 -21.94 -2.37
CA LEU A 334 -7.17 -20.77 -1.58
C LEU A 334 -8.10 -19.58 -1.81
N TYR A 335 -8.46 -19.28 -3.04
CA TYR A 335 -9.33 -18.14 -3.35
C TYR A 335 -10.04 -18.32 -4.70
N SER A 336 -11.36 -18.05 -4.72
CA SER A 336 -12.16 -18.02 -5.94
C SER A 336 -12.75 -16.63 -6.24
N ASP A 337 -12.74 -15.73 -5.26
CA ASP A 337 -13.51 -14.49 -5.33
C ASP A 337 -12.57 -13.30 -5.05
N LEU A 338 -11.88 -12.82 -6.10
CA LEU A 338 -11.09 -11.60 -6.06
C LEU A 338 -11.93 -10.46 -6.62
N THR A 339 -11.84 -9.30 -5.96
CA THR A 339 -12.42 -8.06 -6.47
C THR A 339 -11.42 -6.93 -6.34
N LEU A 340 -11.28 -6.12 -7.37
CA LEU A 340 -10.57 -4.86 -7.33
C LEU A 340 -11.18 -3.94 -8.37
N SER A 341 -11.41 -2.68 -8.04
CA SER A 341 -12.07 -1.73 -8.92
C SER A 341 -11.35 -0.40 -8.93
N CYS A 342 -11.20 0.19 -10.10
CA CYS A 342 -10.84 1.59 -10.26
C CYS A 342 -12.12 2.41 -10.45
N ILE A 343 -12.37 3.37 -9.57
CA ILE A 343 -13.58 4.18 -9.50
C ILE A 343 -13.25 5.63 -9.80
N ASP A 344 -13.92 6.22 -10.79
CA ASP A 344 -13.84 7.65 -11.10
C ASP A 344 -14.59 8.46 -10.03
N LEU A 345 -13.84 9.13 -9.16
CA LEU A 345 -14.38 9.97 -8.09
C LEU A 345 -14.95 11.30 -8.59
N ASN A 346 -14.62 11.72 -9.80
CA ASN A 346 -15.22 12.91 -10.39
C ASN A 346 -16.71 12.70 -10.71
N ALA A 347 -17.14 11.45 -10.89
CA ALA A 347 -18.53 11.07 -11.06
C ALA A 347 -19.29 10.87 -9.73
N TYR A 348 -18.62 10.99 -8.57
CA TYR A 348 -19.22 10.71 -7.26
C TYR A 348 -20.48 11.54 -6.98
N ALA A 349 -20.45 12.85 -7.25
CA ALA A 349 -21.60 13.73 -6.98
C ALA A 349 -22.86 13.32 -7.77
N GLU A 350 -22.72 12.83 -9.01
CA GLU A 350 -23.85 12.30 -9.81
C GLU A 350 -24.40 11.02 -9.22
N ALA A 351 -23.53 10.12 -8.76
CA ALA A 351 -23.92 8.87 -8.09
C ALA A 351 -24.65 9.14 -6.76
N GLU A 352 -24.18 10.10 -5.97
CA GLU A 352 -24.79 10.53 -4.72
C GLU A 352 -26.19 11.13 -4.95
N ASP A 353 -26.36 12.00 -5.94
CA ASP A 353 -27.64 12.57 -6.32
C ASP A 353 -28.64 11.48 -6.78
N ALA A 354 -28.16 10.50 -7.53
CA ALA A 354 -28.99 9.36 -7.97
C ALA A 354 -29.44 8.52 -6.76
N LEU A 355 -28.54 8.25 -5.82
CA LEU A 355 -28.84 7.51 -4.58
C LEU A 355 -29.84 8.26 -3.71
N ASN A 356 -29.65 9.57 -3.52
CA ASN A 356 -30.57 10.43 -2.77
C ASN A 356 -31.97 10.42 -3.39
N THR A 357 -32.04 10.47 -4.73
CA THR A 357 -33.33 10.41 -5.45
C THR A 357 -34.00 9.04 -5.23
N LEU A 358 -33.24 7.94 -5.29
CA LEU A 358 -33.76 6.60 -5.04
C LEU A 358 -34.27 6.44 -3.60
N SER A 359 -33.55 6.98 -2.61
CA SER A 359 -33.95 6.92 -1.20
C SER A 359 -35.25 7.65 -0.92
N LEU A 360 -35.50 8.78 -1.57
CA LEU A 360 -36.75 9.55 -1.47
C LEU A 360 -37.98 8.81 -2.01
N ILE A 361 -37.79 7.91 -2.98
CA ILE A 361 -38.90 7.11 -3.55
C ILE A 361 -39.39 6.07 -2.51
N HIS A 362 -38.59 5.66 -1.58
CA HIS A 362 -38.89 4.63 -0.57
C HIS A 362 -39.40 5.18 0.76
N ILE A 363 -39.33 6.50 0.96
CA ILE A 363 -39.87 7.20 2.15
C ILE A 363 -41.29 7.65 1.88
#